data_93825b48b9b50f96d8012815b88a38ff
#
_entry.id   93825b48b9b50f96d8012815b88a38ff
#
_cell.length_a   1.000
_cell.length_b   1.000
_cell.length_c   1.000
_cell.angle_alpha   90.00
_cell.angle_beta   90.00
_cell.angle_gamma   90.00
#
_symmetry.space_group_name_H-M   'P 1'
#
loop_
_entity.id
_entity.type
_entity.pdbx_description
1 polymer ?
#
loop_
_entity_poly.entity_id
_entity_poly.type
_entity_poly.pdbx_seq_one_letter_code
_entity_poly.pdbx_strand_id
1 'polypeptide(L)'
;MDEYIAVNMEIQGIFQNYGSPNDIYPYSIDEGFIDLSSSLNYFVPDKQLSRKQKLDLISARIQRDIWRQTGIYSTVGMSNANPLLAKLALDNEAKKTPTMRANWSYEDVEQKVWSIPNMTDFWGIGKRMEKRFNTLGIYSIKDLANANPDILKKELGVTGLRLWFHANGIDESNVHKPYKPKSKGLGNSQVLPRDYFRQRDIEIVLREMAEQVAIRLRKIGKKATVVSIHLGFSKQENKRSINTQMKIEPTNNTD
;
A
#
# COMPACT_ATOMS: atom_id res chain seq x y z
N MET A 1 15.44 -5.90 8.06
CA MET A 1 14.10 -5.32 8.26
C MET A 1 14.13 -4.22 9.31
N ASP A 2 14.78 -4.43 10.45
CA ASP A 2 14.85 -3.46 11.55
C ASP A 2 15.51 -2.13 11.12
N GLU A 3 16.53 -2.19 10.27
CA GLU A 3 17.17 -1.01 9.68
C GLU A 3 16.18 -0.18 8.82
N TYR A 4 15.39 -0.84 7.95
CA TYR A 4 14.37 -0.15 7.16
C TYR A 4 13.31 0.53 8.04
N ILE A 5 12.92 -0.13 9.14
CA ILE A 5 11.98 0.46 10.11
C ILE A 5 12.61 1.69 10.77
N ALA A 6 13.88 1.61 11.19
CA ALA A 6 14.58 2.72 11.82
C ALA A 6 14.65 3.94 10.90
N VAL A 7 15.06 3.73 9.65
CA VAL A 7 15.12 4.81 8.64
C VAL A 7 13.73 5.38 8.33
N ASN A 8 12.69 4.53 8.23
CA ASN A 8 11.32 5.01 8.05
C ASN A 8 10.89 5.90 9.23
N MET A 9 11.19 5.49 10.47
CA MET A 9 10.87 6.30 11.65
C MET A 9 11.61 7.65 11.65
N GLU A 10 12.86 7.69 11.18
CA GLU A 10 13.62 8.94 11.01
C GLU A 10 12.94 9.86 9.98
N ILE A 11 12.53 9.32 8.83
CA ILE A 11 11.80 10.08 7.81
C ILE A 11 10.45 10.58 8.35
N GLN A 12 9.72 9.76 9.13
CA GLN A 12 8.49 10.20 9.79
C GLN A 12 8.76 11.35 10.78
N GLY A 13 9.91 11.34 11.47
CA GLY A 13 10.39 12.45 12.30
C GLY A 13 10.62 13.73 11.49
N ILE A 14 11.17 13.63 10.28
CA ILE A 14 11.34 14.78 9.39
C ILE A 14 9.98 15.36 9.00
N PHE A 15 8.97 14.52 8.72
CA PHE A 15 7.61 15.00 8.41
C PHE A 15 6.98 15.81 9.55
N GLN A 16 7.32 15.53 10.80
CA GLN A 16 6.83 16.31 11.96
C GLN A 16 7.31 17.76 11.97
N ASN A 17 8.36 18.09 11.21
CA ASN A 17 8.77 19.49 11.02
C ASN A 17 7.82 20.26 10.09
N TYR A 18 6.92 19.57 9.39
CA TYR A 18 6.03 20.14 8.37
C TYR A 18 4.55 20.01 8.69
N GLY A 19 4.16 19.08 9.55
CA GLY A 19 2.79 18.85 9.98
C GLY A 19 2.72 18.26 11.39
N SER A 20 1.54 18.28 11.99
CA SER A 20 1.35 17.64 13.29
C SER A 20 1.43 16.11 13.19
N PRO A 21 1.67 15.37 14.28
CA PRO A 21 1.64 13.90 14.25
C PRO A 21 0.32 13.31 13.73
N ASN A 22 -0.80 14.03 13.88
CA ASN A 22 -2.10 13.60 13.37
C ASN A 22 -2.24 13.79 11.86
N ASP A 23 -1.41 14.62 11.24
CA ASP A 23 -1.38 14.87 9.81
C ASP A 23 -0.49 13.87 9.06
N ILE A 24 0.22 12.99 9.79
CA ILE A 24 1.17 12.04 9.24
C ILE A 24 0.61 10.63 9.36
N TYR A 25 0.54 9.93 8.24
CA TYR A 25 0.07 8.55 8.17
C TYR A 25 1.14 7.64 7.56
N PRO A 26 1.84 6.83 8.37
CA PRO A 26 2.72 5.77 7.89
C PRO A 26 1.88 4.72 7.14
N TYR A 27 2.08 4.62 5.83
CA TYR A 27 1.28 3.73 4.99
C TYR A 27 1.92 2.34 4.87
N SER A 28 3.22 2.31 4.64
CA SER A 28 4.01 1.07 4.57
C SER A 28 5.39 1.28 5.21
N ILE A 29 6.30 0.33 5.02
CA ILE A 29 7.67 0.42 5.56
C ILE A 29 8.51 1.48 4.85
N ASP A 30 8.12 1.87 3.64
CA ASP A 30 8.85 2.78 2.75
C ASP A 30 7.98 3.91 2.18
N GLU A 31 6.73 4.01 2.64
CA GLU A 31 5.77 5.01 2.17
C GLU A 31 4.98 5.62 3.32
N GLY A 32 4.68 6.90 3.21
CA GLY A 32 3.81 7.63 4.13
C GLY A 32 3.08 8.76 3.44
N PHE A 33 1.99 9.20 4.05
CA PHE A 33 1.26 10.40 3.65
C PHE A 33 1.43 11.48 4.70
N ILE A 34 1.47 12.72 4.25
CA ILE A 34 1.39 13.90 5.09
C ILE A 34 0.31 14.84 4.55
N ASP A 35 -0.65 15.24 5.39
CA ASP A 35 -1.60 16.30 5.06
C ASP A 35 -1.01 17.64 5.42
N LEU A 36 -0.76 18.46 4.41
CA LEU A 36 -0.20 19.80 4.57
C LEU A 36 -1.27 20.90 4.54
N SER A 37 -2.57 20.55 4.56
CA SER A 37 -3.66 21.50 4.40
C SER A 37 -3.62 22.63 5.43
N SER A 38 -3.28 22.32 6.67
CA SER A 38 -3.21 23.28 7.77
C SER A 38 -1.92 24.11 7.79
N SER A 39 -0.79 23.51 7.34
CA SER A 39 0.54 24.10 7.46
C SER A 39 1.05 24.75 6.17
N LEU A 40 0.43 24.47 5.02
CA LEU A 40 0.90 24.90 3.71
C LEU A 40 1.15 26.40 3.59
N ASN A 41 0.21 27.23 4.07
CA ASN A 41 0.34 28.68 4.01
C ASN A 41 1.34 29.24 5.03
N TYR A 42 1.64 28.52 6.10
CA TYR A 42 2.70 28.87 7.03
C TYR A 42 4.07 28.72 6.39
N PHE A 43 4.32 27.59 5.69
CA PHE A 43 5.61 27.34 5.04
C PHE A 43 5.78 28.09 3.71
N VAL A 44 4.68 28.35 3.00
CA VAL A 44 4.68 29.06 1.71
C VAL A 44 3.60 30.15 1.78
N PRO A 45 3.91 31.32 2.42
CA PRO A 45 2.93 32.37 2.66
C PRO A 45 2.56 33.20 1.43
N ASP A 46 3.27 33.04 0.32
CA ASP A 46 3.04 33.78 -0.92
C ASP A 46 1.60 33.55 -1.43
N LYS A 47 0.81 34.61 -1.45
CA LYS A 47 -0.59 34.60 -1.89
C LYS A 47 -0.76 34.55 -3.41
N GLN A 48 0.28 34.84 -4.18
CA GLN A 48 0.23 34.80 -5.64
C GLN A 48 0.39 33.37 -6.18
N LEU A 49 0.96 32.47 -5.38
CA LEU A 49 1.14 31.08 -5.77
C LEU A 49 -0.14 30.27 -5.59
N SER A 50 -0.47 29.48 -6.62
CA SER A 50 -1.53 28.49 -6.54
C SER A 50 -1.20 27.40 -5.49
N ARG A 51 -2.22 26.71 -4.98
CA ARG A 51 -2.03 25.59 -4.04
C ARG A 51 -1.11 24.50 -4.63
N LYS A 52 -1.22 24.23 -5.92
CA LYS A 52 -0.39 23.27 -6.65
C LYS A 52 1.11 23.68 -6.63
N GLN A 53 1.40 24.95 -6.88
CA GLN A 53 2.76 25.50 -6.80
C GLN A 53 3.34 25.47 -5.38
N LYS A 54 2.51 25.81 -4.38
CA LYS A 54 2.91 25.74 -2.96
C LYS A 54 3.26 24.31 -2.54
N LEU A 55 2.45 23.32 -2.97
CA LEU A 55 2.73 21.91 -2.72
C LEU A 55 4.04 21.46 -3.35
N ASP A 56 4.36 21.88 -4.55
CA ASP A 56 5.64 21.54 -5.19
C ASP A 56 6.83 22.12 -4.43
N LEU A 57 6.75 23.39 -4.01
CA LEU A 57 7.81 24.04 -3.24
C LEU A 57 8.08 23.36 -1.90
N ILE A 58 7.02 23.05 -1.15
CA ILE A 58 7.19 22.39 0.16
C ILE A 58 7.68 20.96 -0.01
N SER A 59 7.21 20.24 -1.02
CA SER A 59 7.66 18.88 -1.33
C SER A 59 9.14 18.85 -1.71
N ALA A 60 9.61 19.82 -2.49
CA ALA A 60 11.04 19.97 -2.79
C ALA A 60 11.87 20.21 -1.52
N ARG A 61 11.32 20.95 -0.54
CA ARG A 61 12.00 21.17 0.74
C ARG A 61 12.06 19.89 1.55
N ILE A 62 10.95 19.15 1.65
CA ILE A 62 10.89 17.86 2.35
C ILE A 62 11.87 16.85 1.73
N GLN A 63 11.90 16.70 0.40
CA GLN A 63 12.87 15.83 -0.29
C GLN A 63 14.32 16.19 0.05
N ARG A 64 14.65 17.48 0.08
CA ARG A 64 15.98 17.97 0.43
C ARG A 64 16.35 17.63 1.87
N ASP A 65 15.42 17.77 2.80
CA ASP A 65 15.66 17.49 4.21
C ASP A 65 15.82 16.00 4.46
N ILE A 66 15.02 15.15 3.79
CA ILE A 66 15.19 13.69 3.81
C ILE A 66 16.59 13.33 3.29
N TRP A 67 16.96 13.85 2.12
CA TRP A 67 18.26 13.54 1.53
C TRP A 67 19.43 14.00 2.41
N ARG A 68 19.33 15.19 3.01
CA ARG A 68 20.39 15.73 3.89
C ARG A 68 20.60 14.92 5.15
N GLN A 69 19.53 14.36 5.71
CA GLN A 69 19.58 13.64 6.97
C GLN A 69 19.86 12.15 6.77
N THR A 70 19.29 11.55 5.72
CA THR A 70 19.33 10.09 5.51
C THR A 70 20.16 9.65 4.30
N GLY A 71 20.53 10.57 3.39
CA GLY A 71 21.15 10.23 2.11
C GLY A 71 20.22 9.56 1.10
N ILE A 72 18.91 9.48 1.38
CA ILE A 72 17.93 8.79 0.54
C ILE A 72 17.23 9.78 -0.39
N TYR A 73 17.20 9.45 -1.69
CA TYR A 73 16.37 10.16 -2.66
C TYR A 73 14.92 9.65 -2.58
N SER A 74 14.00 10.54 -2.24
CA SER A 74 12.58 10.22 -2.13
C SER A 74 11.80 10.67 -3.36
N THR A 75 10.75 9.92 -3.70
CA THR A 75 9.79 10.28 -4.74
C THR A 75 8.51 10.79 -4.10
N VAL A 76 7.92 11.86 -4.64
CA VAL A 76 6.74 12.50 -4.05
C VAL A 76 5.61 12.63 -5.05
N GLY A 77 4.48 12.01 -4.73
CA GLY A 77 3.21 12.29 -5.39
C GLY A 77 2.41 13.30 -4.55
N MET A 78 1.83 14.27 -5.21
CA MET A 78 1.06 15.35 -4.58
C MET A 78 -0.33 15.43 -5.14
N SER A 79 -1.27 15.85 -4.31
CA SER A 79 -2.62 16.22 -4.73
C SER A 79 -3.20 17.29 -3.82
N ASN A 80 -3.95 18.22 -4.39
CA ASN A 80 -4.79 19.14 -3.62
C ASN A 80 -6.21 18.61 -3.42
N ALA A 81 -6.48 17.38 -3.85
CA ALA A 81 -7.79 16.74 -3.82
C ALA A 81 -7.88 15.63 -2.76
N ASN A 82 -7.12 14.54 -2.91
CA ASN A 82 -7.20 13.39 -2.02
C ASN A 82 -5.92 12.51 -2.08
N PRO A 83 -5.75 11.56 -1.12
CA PRO A 83 -4.59 10.67 -1.08
C PRO A 83 -4.46 9.74 -2.28
N LEU A 84 -5.57 9.31 -2.89
CA LEU A 84 -5.54 8.45 -4.08
C LEU A 84 -4.82 9.13 -5.24
N LEU A 85 -5.18 10.37 -5.57
CA LEU A 85 -4.55 11.09 -6.68
C LEU A 85 -3.07 11.38 -6.40
N ALA A 86 -2.71 11.64 -5.15
CA ALA A 86 -1.30 11.74 -4.76
C ALA A 86 -0.55 10.42 -4.98
N LYS A 87 -1.14 9.28 -4.60
CA LYS A 87 -0.54 7.96 -4.81
C LYS A 87 -0.42 7.60 -6.29
N LEU A 88 -1.44 7.89 -7.09
CA LEU A 88 -1.41 7.65 -8.54
C LEU A 88 -0.36 8.54 -9.24
N ALA A 89 -0.23 9.81 -8.82
CA ALA A 89 0.81 10.70 -9.30
C ALA A 89 2.22 10.18 -8.97
N LEU A 90 2.42 9.64 -7.76
CA LEU A 90 3.67 9.03 -7.33
C LEU A 90 4.04 7.85 -8.23
N ASP A 91 3.12 6.91 -8.42
CA ASP A 91 3.41 5.64 -9.09
C ASP A 91 3.52 5.79 -10.61
N ASN A 92 2.70 6.66 -11.22
CA ASN A 92 2.60 6.74 -12.67
C ASN A 92 3.44 7.86 -13.32
N GLU A 93 3.74 8.94 -12.58
CA GLU A 93 4.46 10.09 -13.15
C GLU A 93 5.74 10.44 -12.38
N ALA A 94 5.67 10.64 -11.06
CA ALA A 94 6.78 11.19 -10.29
C ALA A 94 8.09 10.41 -10.43
N LYS A 95 8.02 9.08 -10.43
CA LYS A 95 9.17 8.18 -10.61
C LYS A 95 9.88 8.33 -11.97
N LYS A 96 9.24 8.99 -12.93
CA LYS A 96 9.74 9.20 -14.31
C LYS A 96 10.21 10.64 -14.54
N THR A 97 10.01 11.55 -13.59
CA THR A 97 10.42 12.95 -13.71
C THR A 97 11.81 13.18 -13.11
N PRO A 98 12.62 14.11 -13.65
CA PRO A 98 13.93 14.44 -13.08
C PRO A 98 13.87 14.96 -11.64
N THR A 99 12.76 15.58 -11.26
CA THR A 99 12.53 16.08 -9.90
C THR A 99 12.02 15.05 -8.93
N MET A 100 11.65 13.86 -9.43
CA MET A 100 10.98 12.80 -8.67
C MET A 100 9.69 13.29 -7.97
N ARG A 101 8.99 14.26 -8.59
CA ARG A 101 7.74 14.84 -8.11
C ARG A 101 6.69 14.89 -9.20
N ALA A 102 5.44 14.66 -8.82
CA ALA A 102 4.27 14.88 -9.68
C ALA A 102 3.07 15.34 -8.86
N ASN A 103 2.21 16.14 -9.47
CA ASN A 103 1.05 16.72 -8.82
C ASN A 103 -0.19 16.52 -9.69
N TRP A 104 -1.14 15.71 -9.17
CA TRP A 104 -2.41 15.44 -9.83
C TRP A 104 -3.57 16.02 -9.01
N SER A 105 -4.52 16.61 -9.70
CA SER A 105 -5.75 17.18 -9.15
C SER A 105 -6.98 16.56 -9.83
N TYR A 106 -8.18 16.98 -9.44
CA TYR A 106 -9.41 16.48 -10.08
C TYR A 106 -9.46 16.79 -11.58
N GLU A 107 -8.92 17.94 -11.98
CA GLU A 107 -8.85 18.37 -13.38
C GLU A 107 -7.95 17.47 -14.22
N ASP A 108 -7.03 16.75 -13.59
CA ASP A 108 -6.10 15.84 -14.26
C ASP A 108 -6.69 14.42 -14.48
N VAL A 109 -7.90 14.11 -13.94
CA VAL A 109 -8.44 12.75 -13.93
C VAL A 109 -8.63 12.22 -15.36
N GLU A 110 -9.30 12.95 -16.23
CA GLU A 110 -9.54 12.50 -17.61
C GLU A 110 -8.23 12.33 -18.39
N GLN A 111 -7.30 13.26 -18.23
CA GLN A 111 -6.07 13.27 -19.02
C GLN A 111 -5.02 12.31 -18.48
N LYS A 112 -4.95 12.11 -17.16
CA LYS A 112 -3.87 11.35 -16.52
C LYS A 112 -4.35 10.02 -15.95
N VAL A 113 -5.46 9.99 -15.21
CA VAL A 113 -5.94 8.76 -14.59
C VAL A 113 -6.49 7.80 -15.64
N TRP A 114 -7.32 8.28 -16.55
CA TRP A 114 -7.90 7.43 -17.61
C TRP A 114 -6.88 6.99 -18.65
N SER A 115 -5.74 7.68 -18.76
CA SER A 115 -4.66 7.33 -19.67
C SER A 115 -3.60 6.40 -19.08
N ILE A 116 -3.79 5.92 -17.84
CA ILE A 116 -2.90 4.88 -17.25
C ILE A 116 -2.93 3.65 -18.18
N PRO A 117 -1.75 3.24 -18.71
CA PRO A 117 -1.71 2.28 -19.82
C PRO A 117 -2.16 0.87 -19.45
N ASN A 118 -1.80 0.41 -18.25
CA ASN A 118 -2.18 -0.92 -17.78
C ASN A 118 -3.10 -0.80 -16.57
N MET A 119 -4.16 -1.59 -16.53
CA MET A 119 -5.05 -1.61 -15.36
C MET A 119 -4.31 -1.96 -14.05
N THR A 120 -3.28 -2.79 -14.13
CA THR A 120 -2.47 -3.18 -12.97
C THR A 120 -1.55 -2.09 -12.43
N ASP A 121 -1.35 -0.99 -13.18
CA ASP A 121 -0.62 0.19 -12.71
C ASP A 121 -1.53 1.14 -11.92
N PHE A 122 -2.83 0.85 -11.90
CA PHE A 122 -3.80 1.57 -11.10
C PHE A 122 -3.87 0.98 -9.68
N TRP A 123 -3.71 1.84 -8.68
CA TRP A 123 -3.69 1.42 -7.28
C TRP A 123 -4.98 0.67 -6.87
N GLY A 124 -4.80 -0.55 -6.38
CA GLY A 124 -5.88 -1.44 -5.97
C GLY A 124 -6.31 -2.46 -7.04
N ILE A 125 -5.78 -2.41 -8.25
CA ILE A 125 -6.04 -3.38 -9.31
C ILE A 125 -4.82 -4.28 -9.52
N GLY A 126 -4.91 -5.53 -9.10
CA GLY A 126 -3.93 -6.56 -9.43
C GLY A 126 -4.43 -7.46 -10.56
N LYS A 127 -3.56 -8.35 -11.07
CA LYS A 127 -3.86 -9.27 -12.20
C LYS A 127 -5.16 -10.07 -12.05
N ARG A 128 -5.58 -10.42 -10.83
CA ARG A 128 -6.83 -11.14 -10.59
C ARG A 128 -8.06 -10.23 -10.78
N MET A 129 -7.96 -8.98 -10.34
CA MET A 129 -9.04 -8.01 -10.51
C MET A 129 -9.15 -7.58 -11.97
N GLU A 130 -8.03 -7.34 -12.64
CA GLU A 130 -7.98 -7.07 -14.08
C GLU A 130 -8.70 -8.16 -14.89
N LYS A 131 -8.40 -9.46 -14.63
CA LYS A 131 -9.12 -10.56 -15.28
C LYS A 131 -10.64 -10.50 -15.05
N ARG A 132 -11.09 -10.15 -13.84
CA ARG A 132 -12.51 -10.01 -13.54
C ARG A 132 -13.13 -8.82 -14.27
N PHE A 133 -12.43 -7.70 -14.40
CA PHE A 133 -12.87 -6.58 -15.20
C PHE A 133 -12.97 -6.95 -16.68
N ASN A 134 -11.97 -7.67 -17.21
CA ASN A 134 -11.97 -8.12 -18.59
C ASN A 134 -13.18 -9.02 -18.92
N THR A 135 -13.63 -9.87 -17.98
CA THR A 135 -14.87 -10.67 -18.17
C THR A 135 -16.13 -9.82 -18.21
N LEU A 136 -16.09 -8.58 -17.75
CA LEU A 136 -17.17 -7.60 -17.82
C LEU A 136 -17.04 -6.63 -19.01
N GLY A 137 -16.05 -6.85 -19.89
CA GLY A 137 -15.78 -5.98 -21.03
C GLY A 137 -15.07 -4.67 -20.68
N ILE A 138 -14.43 -4.59 -19.50
CA ILE A 138 -13.71 -3.42 -18.99
C ILE A 138 -12.21 -3.69 -19.13
N TYR A 139 -11.54 -2.96 -20.03
CA TYR A 139 -10.13 -3.19 -20.39
C TYR A 139 -9.21 -2.03 -20.06
N SER A 140 -9.77 -0.89 -19.65
CA SER A 140 -9.02 0.32 -19.31
C SER A 140 -9.60 1.00 -18.07
N ILE A 141 -8.84 1.93 -17.48
CA ILE A 141 -9.34 2.76 -16.36
C ILE A 141 -10.47 3.67 -16.83
N LYS A 142 -10.42 4.13 -18.10
CA LYS A 142 -11.51 4.89 -18.70
C LYS A 142 -12.78 4.06 -18.81
N ASP A 143 -12.70 2.80 -19.26
CA ASP A 143 -13.85 1.90 -19.30
C ASP A 143 -14.43 1.68 -17.91
N LEU A 144 -13.56 1.48 -16.91
CA LEU A 144 -13.98 1.32 -15.52
C LEU A 144 -14.71 2.57 -14.99
N ALA A 145 -14.20 3.77 -15.27
CA ALA A 145 -14.81 5.03 -14.86
C ALA A 145 -16.21 5.23 -15.48
N ASN A 146 -16.40 4.77 -16.72
CA ASN A 146 -17.66 4.88 -17.45
C ASN A 146 -18.59 3.65 -17.28
N ALA A 147 -18.17 2.63 -16.54
CA ALA A 147 -18.98 1.45 -16.32
C ALA A 147 -20.19 1.73 -15.42
N ASN A 148 -21.21 0.88 -15.50
CA ASN A 148 -22.37 0.98 -14.61
C ASN A 148 -21.99 0.52 -13.19
N PRO A 149 -22.04 1.42 -12.16
CA PRO A 149 -21.64 1.11 -10.79
C PRO A 149 -22.50 0.03 -10.15
N ASP A 150 -23.78 -0.13 -10.51
CA ASP A 150 -24.66 -1.16 -9.97
C ASP A 150 -24.24 -2.56 -10.45
N ILE A 151 -23.82 -2.69 -11.70
CA ILE A 151 -23.26 -3.93 -12.23
C ILE A 151 -21.96 -4.27 -11.49
N LEU A 152 -21.07 -3.30 -11.32
CA LEU A 152 -19.81 -3.49 -10.61
C LEU A 152 -20.04 -3.91 -9.14
N LYS A 153 -21.03 -3.30 -8.50
CA LYS A 153 -21.41 -3.67 -7.12
C LYS A 153 -21.98 -5.09 -7.05
N LYS A 154 -22.80 -5.48 -8.01
CA LYS A 154 -23.40 -6.83 -8.08
C LYS A 154 -22.33 -7.90 -8.31
N GLU A 155 -21.45 -7.70 -9.28
CA GLU A 155 -20.47 -8.71 -9.73
C GLU A 155 -19.19 -8.75 -8.87
N LEU A 156 -18.75 -7.60 -8.36
CA LEU A 156 -17.48 -7.43 -7.66
C LEU A 156 -17.64 -6.96 -6.21
N GLY A 157 -18.86 -6.72 -5.76
CA GLY A 157 -19.17 -6.24 -4.41
C GLY A 157 -18.67 -4.80 -4.16
N VAL A 158 -18.47 -4.49 -2.88
CA VAL A 158 -18.01 -3.18 -2.42
C VAL A 158 -16.66 -2.78 -3.06
N THR A 159 -15.80 -3.75 -3.34
CA THR A 159 -14.50 -3.51 -3.98
C THR A 159 -14.67 -2.97 -5.41
N GLY A 160 -15.60 -3.54 -6.20
CA GLY A 160 -15.88 -3.06 -7.56
C GLY A 160 -16.40 -1.62 -7.55
N LEU A 161 -17.35 -1.32 -6.67
CA LEU A 161 -17.88 0.03 -6.51
C LEU A 161 -16.81 1.03 -6.08
N ARG A 162 -15.96 0.67 -5.12
CA ARG A 162 -14.84 1.52 -4.68
C ARG A 162 -13.87 1.83 -5.82
N LEU A 163 -13.50 0.81 -6.61
CA LEU A 163 -12.59 1.00 -7.75
C LEU A 163 -13.21 1.88 -8.85
N TRP A 164 -14.53 1.84 -9.01
CA TRP A 164 -15.24 2.77 -9.88
C TRP A 164 -15.11 4.23 -9.40
N PHE A 165 -15.35 4.50 -8.10
CA PHE A 165 -15.11 5.82 -7.53
C PHE A 165 -13.66 6.26 -7.70
N HIS A 166 -12.71 5.37 -7.44
CA HIS A 166 -11.28 5.65 -7.60
C HIS A 166 -10.93 5.97 -9.06
N ALA A 167 -11.50 5.26 -10.05
CA ALA A 167 -11.30 5.55 -11.48
C ALA A 167 -11.83 6.94 -11.87
N ASN A 168 -12.82 7.45 -11.14
CA ASN A 168 -13.33 8.82 -11.25
C ASN A 168 -12.59 9.83 -10.36
N GLY A 169 -11.46 9.44 -9.77
CA GLY A 169 -10.65 10.30 -8.91
C GLY A 169 -11.22 10.55 -7.53
N ILE A 170 -12.27 9.84 -7.14
CA ILE A 170 -12.98 10.03 -5.86
C ILE A 170 -12.42 9.04 -4.83
N ASP A 171 -11.95 9.56 -3.70
CA ASP A 171 -11.48 8.78 -2.56
C ASP A 171 -11.89 9.48 -1.26
N GLU A 172 -12.59 8.75 -0.40
CA GLU A 172 -13.04 9.21 0.91
C GLU A 172 -12.08 8.81 2.05
N SER A 173 -10.89 8.32 1.70
CA SER A 173 -9.87 7.97 2.70
C SER A 173 -9.50 9.19 3.54
N ASN A 174 -9.41 8.98 4.82
CA ASN A 174 -9.05 10.02 5.78
C ASN A 174 -7.76 9.64 6.51
N VAL A 175 -6.68 10.35 6.21
CA VAL A 175 -5.35 10.12 6.80
C VAL A 175 -5.32 10.36 8.33
N HIS A 176 -6.26 11.15 8.86
CA HIS A 176 -6.37 11.42 10.30
C HIS A 176 -7.08 10.30 11.08
N LYS A 177 -7.67 9.32 10.38
CA LYS A 177 -8.34 8.18 11.02
C LYS A 177 -7.44 6.95 10.96
N PRO A 178 -6.75 6.58 12.06
CA PRO A 178 -5.89 5.41 12.07
C PRO A 178 -6.74 4.14 11.85
N TYR A 179 -6.29 3.29 10.94
CA TYR A 179 -6.89 1.98 10.73
C TYR A 179 -6.63 1.09 11.95
N LYS A 180 -7.70 0.63 12.59
CA LYS A 180 -7.65 -0.34 13.69
C LYS A 180 -8.10 -1.71 13.18
N PRO A 181 -7.18 -2.65 12.92
CA PRO A 181 -7.55 -3.98 12.46
C PRO A 181 -8.35 -4.72 13.54
N LYS A 182 -9.42 -5.40 13.13
CA LYS A 182 -10.24 -6.24 14.04
C LYS A 182 -9.47 -7.45 14.57
N SER A 183 -8.54 -7.96 13.79
CA SER A 183 -7.65 -9.07 14.15
C SER A 183 -6.26 -8.82 13.59
N LYS A 184 -5.23 -9.35 14.25
CA LYS A 184 -3.85 -9.31 13.79
C LYS A 184 -3.35 -10.73 13.60
N GLY A 185 -2.74 -11.02 12.46
CA GLY A 185 -2.03 -12.27 12.21
C GLY A 185 -0.51 -12.07 12.27
N LEU A 186 0.20 -13.03 12.81
CA LEU A 186 1.64 -13.17 12.64
C LEU A 186 1.89 -14.34 11.70
N GLY A 187 2.67 -14.13 10.66
CA GLY A 187 3.01 -15.16 9.69
C GLY A 187 4.50 -15.18 9.39
N ASN A 188 4.99 -16.32 8.95
CA ASN A 188 6.29 -16.49 8.32
C ASN A 188 6.08 -17.15 6.97
N SER A 189 6.87 -16.79 5.98
CA SER A 189 6.85 -17.41 4.65
C SER A 189 8.25 -17.44 4.08
N GLN A 190 8.58 -18.52 3.39
CA GLN A 190 9.85 -18.62 2.65
C GLN A 190 9.65 -19.39 1.35
N VAL A 191 10.43 -19.01 0.35
CA VAL A 191 10.60 -19.81 -0.86
C VAL A 191 11.78 -20.73 -0.61
N LEU A 192 11.55 -22.03 -0.72
CA LEU A 192 12.59 -23.02 -0.47
C LEU A 192 13.65 -22.99 -1.59
N PRO A 193 14.93 -23.24 -1.28
CA PRO A 193 16.02 -23.17 -2.26
C PRO A 193 15.94 -24.30 -3.33
N ARG A 194 15.20 -25.36 -3.04
CA ARG A 194 14.94 -26.49 -3.92
C ARG A 194 13.59 -27.11 -3.62
N ASP A 195 13.11 -28.00 -4.48
CA ASP A 195 11.90 -28.78 -4.22
C ASP A 195 12.15 -29.83 -3.12
N TYR A 196 11.18 -29.96 -2.21
CA TYR A 196 11.20 -30.93 -1.12
C TYR A 196 10.13 -31.98 -1.40
N PHE A 197 10.54 -33.25 -1.48
CA PHE A 197 9.66 -34.37 -1.83
C PHE A 197 9.30 -35.25 -0.64
N ARG A 198 10.10 -35.20 0.43
CA ARG A 198 9.88 -36.02 1.61
C ARG A 198 9.06 -35.23 2.63
N GLN A 199 8.00 -35.85 3.15
CA GLN A 199 7.15 -35.25 4.18
C GLN A 199 7.97 -34.75 5.38
N ARG A 200 8.92 -35.55 5.87
CA ARG A 200 9.78 -35.19 7.00
C ARG A 200 10.54 -33.87 6.79
N ASP A 201 11.07 -33.66 5.59
CA ASP A 201 11.84 -32.44 5.28
C ASP A 201 10.93 -31.21 5.32
N ILE A 202 9.70 -31.34 4.83
CA ILE A 202 8.69 -30.28 4.86
C ILE A 202 8.27 -30.00 6.32
N GLU A 203 8.05 -31.03 7.14
CA GLU A 203 7.70 -30.91 8.55
C GLU A 203 8.79 -30.18 9.35
N ILE A 204 10.07 -30.42 9.09
CA ILE A 204 11.18 -29.71 9.74
C ILE A 204 11.08 -28.22 9.44
N VAL A 205 10.92 -27.83 8.17
CA VAL A 205 10.77 -26.43 7.78
C VAL A 205 9.56 -25.77 8.44
N LEU A 206 8.42 -26.47 8.48
CA LEU A 206 7.20 -25.97 9.12
C LEU A 206 7.39 -25.76 10.62
N ARG A 207 8.09 -26.66 11.31
CA ARG A 207 8.41 -26.52 12.75
C ARG A 207 9.30 -25.31 13.00
N GLU A 208 10.36 -25.11 12.22
CA GLU A 208 11.22 -23.93 12.32
C GLU A 208 10.44 -22.64 12.12
N MET A 209 9.54 -22.61 11.12
CA MET A 209 8.69 -21.45 10.85
C MET A 209 7.70 -21.21 11.99
N ALA A 210 7.11 -22.26 12.55
CA ALA A 210 6.18 -22.17 13.68
C ALA A 210 6.89 -21.63 14.94
N GLU A 211 8.12 -22.07 15.22
CA GLU A 211 8.91 -21.57 16.32
C GLU A 211 9.19 -20.08 16.21
N GLN A 212 9.60 -19.61 15.03
CA GLN A 212 9.81 -18.18 14.79
C GLN A 212 8.54 -17.35 15.00
N VAL A 213 7.37 -17.88 14.62
CA VAL A 213 6.08 -17.22 14.90
C VAL A 213 5.78 -17.21 16.40
N ALA A 214 5.99 -18.34 17.08
CA ALA A 214 5.75 -18.46 18.52
C ALA A 214 6.69 -17.55 19.35
N ILE A 215 7.96 -17.41 18.96
CA ILE A 215 8.89 -16.45 19.58
C ILE A 215 8.33 -15.02 19.47
N ARG A 216 7.82 -14.62 18.29
CA ARG A 216 7.23 -13.29 18.10
C ARG A 216 5.94 -13.11 18.91
N LEU A 217 5.10 -14.15 19.03
CA LEU A 217 3.93 -14.13 19.89
C LEU A 217 4.30 -13.93 21.37
N ARG A 218 5.32 -14.66 21.86
CA ARG A 218 5.83 -14.51 23.23
C ARG A 218 6.37 -13.11 23.48
N LYS A 219 7.16 -12.54 22.55
CA LYS A 219 7.69 -11.17 22.66
C LYS A 219 6.62 -10.10 22.83
N ILE A 220 5.47 -10.28 22.21
CA ILE A 220 4.35 -9.32 22.31
C ILE A 220 3.29 -9.72 23.36
N GLY A 221 3.53 -10.77 24.14
CA GLY A 221 2.64 -11.24 25.20
C GLY A 221 1.27 -11.73 24.67
N LYS A 222 1.21 -12.27 23.45
CA LYS A 222 -0.03 -12.73 22.81
C LYS A 222 -0.05 -14.25 22.64
N LYS A 223 -1.29 -14.79 22.47
CA LYS A 223 -1.54 -16.20 22.17
C LYS A 223 -2.29 -16.33 20.84
N ALA A 224 -1.97 -17.36 20.08
CA ALA A 224 -2.72 -17.72 18.88
C ALA A 224 -3.96 -18.54 19.25
N THR A 225 -5.06 -18.32 18.54
CA THR A 225 -6.31 -19.08 18.63
C THR A 225 -6.66 -19.74 17.30
N VAL A 226 -5.91 -19.42 16.25
CA VAL A 226 -6.05 -20.00 14.92
C VAL A 226 -4.64 -20.18 14.35
N VAL A 227 -4.39 -21.34 13.78
CA VAL A 227 -3.19 -21.66 13.01
C VAL A 227 -3.60 -21.92 11.57
N SER A 228 -2.85 -21.39 10.63
CA SER A 228 -3.03 -21.65 9.20
C SER A 228 -1.71 -22.01 8.53
N ILE A 229 -1.77 -22.95 7.59
CA ILE A 229 -0.62 -23.41 6.81
C ILE A 229 -0.95 -23.23 5.34
N HIS A 230 0.03 -22.73 4.59
CA HIS A 230 0.02 -22.63 3.14
C HIS A 230 1.22 -23.35 2.56
N LEU A 231 0.99 -24.30 1.65
CA LEU A 231 2.03 -25.02 0.91
C LEU A 231 1.85 -24.76 -0.58
N GLY A 232 2.83 -24.09 -1.19
CA GLY A 232 2.92 -23.92 -2.64
C GLY A 232 3.72 -25.05 -3.27
N PHE A 233 3.30 -25.48 -4.45
CA PHE A 233 4.08 -26.42 -5.27
C PHE A 233 5.01 -25.65 -6.22
N SER A 234 6.05 -26.31 -6.72
CA SER A 234 6.92 -25.73 -7.74
C SER A 234 6.11 -25.39 -9.01
N LYS A 235 6.61 -24.44 -9.79
CA LYS A 235 5.91 -23.99 -11.01
C LYS A 235 5.77 -25.09 -12.06
N GLN A 236 6.61 -26.14 -11.99
CA GLN A 236 6.58 -27.28 -12.90
C GLN A 236 5.45 -28.25 -12.56
N GLU A 237 5.04 -28.29 -11.30
CA GLU A 237 3.91 -29.08 -10.83
C GLU A 237 2.62 -28.29 -11.05
N ASN A 238 1.86 -28.55 -12.06
CA ASN A 238 0.59 -27.84 -12.34
C ASN A 238 -0.50 -28.17 -11.28
N LYS A 239 -0.14 -28.05 -10.01
CA LYS A 239 -0.99 -28.34 -8.83
C LYS A 239 -1.38 -27.06 -8.10
N ARG A 240 -2.59 -27.03 -7.56
CA ARG A 240 -3.06 -25.95 -6.68
C ARG A 240 -2.37 -26.05 -5.32
N SER A 241 -1.99 -24.90 -4.76
CA SER A 241 -1.48 -24.81 -3.40
C SER A 241 -2.49 -25.37 -2.37
N ILE A 242 -1.95 -25.96 -1.30
CA ILE A 242 -2.72 -26.43 -0.17
C ILE A 242 -2.85 -25.30 0.85
N ASN A 243 -4.06 -24.99 1.25
CA ASN A 243 -4.35 -24.06 2.34
C ASN A 243 -5.22 -24.77 3.37
N THR A 244 -4.79 -24.73 4.61
CA THR A 244 -5.61 -25.22 5.72
C THR A 244 -5.49 -24.30 6.92
N GLN A 245 -6.55 -24.25 7.72
CA GLN A 245 -6.56 -23.54 9.01
C GLN A 245 -7.39 -24.30 10.02
N MET A 246 -7.03 -24.17 11.28
CA MET A 246 -7.78 -24.74 12.39
C MET A 246 -7.79 -23.79 13.59
N LYS A 247 -8.89 -23.86 14.35
CA LYS A 247 -8.95 -23.24 15.68
C LYS A 247 -8.22 -24.14 16.67
N ILE A 248 -7.50 -23.52 17.58
CA ILE A 248 -6.74 -24.20 18.64
C ILE A 248 -7.04 -23.53 19.98
N GLU A 249 -6.75 -24.21 21.08
CA GLU A 249 -6.72 -23.58 22.40
C GLU A 249 -5.67 -22.45 22.43
N PRO A 250 -5.96 -21.32 23.12
CA PRO A 250 -5.07 -20.17 23.13
C PRO A 250 -3.66 -20.53 23.63
N THR A 251 -2.69 -20.53 22.72
CA THR A 251 -1.31 -20.90 23.03
C THR A 251 -0.30 -19.95 22.38
N ASN A 252 0.90 -19.86 22.96
CA ASN A 252 2.10 -19.32 22.37
C ASN A 252 3.26 -20.32 22.47
N ASN A 253 2.95 -21.55 22.78
CA ASN A 253 3.88 -22.67 22.72
C ASN A 253 4.02 -23.16 21.29
N THR A 254 5.10 -23.86 20.99
CA THR A 254 5.44 -24.39 19.67
C THR A 254 4.98 -25.84 19.52
N ASP A 255 4.81 -26.55 20.66
CA ASP A 255 4.43 -27.97 20.72
C ASP A 255 2.92 -28.16 20.62
#